data_52fec72fac857510684e1ad1024091be
#
_entry.id   52fec72fac857510684e1ad1024091be
#
_cell.length_a   1.000
_cell.length_b   1.000
_cell.length_c   1.000
_cell.angle_alpha   90.00
_cell.angle_beta   90.00
_cell.angle_gamma   90.00
#
_symmetry.space_group_name_H-M   'P 1'
#
loop_
_entity.id
_entity.type
_entity.pdbx_description
1 polymer ?
#
loop_
_entity_poly.entity_id
_entity_poly.type
_entity_poly.pdbx_seq_one_letter_code
_entity_poly.pdbx_strand_id
1 'polypeptide(L)'
;MLLKLEKGFDKFANIIGYITAIVMVLMILNVFYDVIMRYFFRSGSIAMQEMEWHLFSVIILLGISYTLKEDGHVRVDLIYDTLSDKKKAIINMLGVVFFILPIALLIGFGSIDYVIEAYQSGEQSGDPGGLTNRWLVKSLIPLSFFLLIITSIGFFIKNLNVFKGLHPVAPHMVNGDIDHMIDEVHKLDDDLHKKGDK
;
A
#
# COMPACT_ATOMS: atom_id res chain seq x y z
N MET A 1 -8.34 -22.80 -11.46
CA MET A 1 -8.27 -22.73 -9.99
C MET A 1 -7.38 -21.57 -9.55
N LEU A 2 -6.15 -21.47 -10.05
CA LEU A 2 -5.20 -20.41 -9.70
C LEU A 2 -5.71 -18.98 -9.97
N LEU A 3 -6.38 -18.71 -11.09
CA LEU A 3 -6.99 -17.41 -11.40
C LEU A 3 -8.11 -17.01 -10.42
N LYS A 4 -8.84 -17.97 -9.84
CA LYS A 4 -9.86 -17.67 -8.82
C LYS A 4 -9.20 -17.30 -7.49
N LEU A 5 -8.09 -17.95 -7.15
CA LEU A 5 -7.31 -17.62 -5.95
C LEU A 5 -6.70 -16.22 -6.08
N GLU A 6 -6.08 -15.90 -7.22
CA GLU A 6 -5.56 -14.57 -7.53
C GLU A 6 -6.62 -13.48 -7.30
N LYS A 7 -7.80 -13.62 -7.91
CA LYS A 7 -8.91 -12.66 -7.70
C LYS A 7 -9.33 -12.51 -6.24
N GLY A 8 -9.23 -13.58 -5.45
CA GLY A 8 -9.51 -13.54 -4.01
C GLY A 8 -8.49 -12.69 -3.25
N PHE A 9 -7.20 -12.88 -3.52
CA PHE A 9 -6.13 -12.09 -2.91
C PHE A 9 -6.15 -10.63 -3.37
N ASP A 10 -6.45 -10.37 -4.65
CA ASP A 10 -6.60 -9.02 -5.19
C ASP A 10 -7.76 -8.27 -4.49
N LYS A 11 -8.91 -8.94 -4.31
CA LYS A 11 -10.03 -8.35 -3.58
C LYS A 11 -9.66 -8.03 -2.13
N PHE A 12 -8.93 -8.92 -1.46
CA PHE A 12 -8.45 -8.71 -0.11
C PHE A 12 -7.52 -7.49 -0.03
N ALA A 13 -6.53 -7.41 -0.92
CA ALA A 13 -5.60 -6.28 -0.97
C ALA A 13 -6.32 -4.95 -1.30
N ASN A 14 -7.34 -4.98 -2.17
CA ASN A 14 -8.16 -3.80 -2.47
C ASN A 14 -8.91 -3.29 -1.23
N ILE A 15 -9.42 -4.19 -0.38
CA ILE A 15 -10.08 -3.78 0.88
C ILE A 15 -9.08 -3.04 1.77
N ILE A 16 -7.83 -3.53 1.88
CA ILE A 16 -6.77 -2.84 2.62
C ILE A 16 -6.51 -1.45 2.00
N GLY A 17 -6.44 -1.35 0.67
CA GLY A 17 -6.27 -0.08 -0.04
C GLY A 17 -7.39 0.91 0.25
N TYR A 18 -8.65 0.48 0.23
CA TYR A 18 -9.79 1.35 0.60
C TYR A 18 -9.73 1.82 2.05
N ILE A 19 -9.38 0.93 2.99
CA ILE A 19 -9.19 1.32 4.40
C ILE A 19 -8.07 2.37 4.51
N THR A 20 -6.94 2.15 3.83
CA THR A 20 -5.82 3.09 3.82
C THR A 20 -6.22 4.45 3.24
N ALA A 21 -7.03 4.49 2.17
CA ALA A 21 -7.54 5.73 1.58
C ALA A 21 -8.46 6.49 2.55
N ILE A 22 -9.34 5.78 3.26
CA ILE A 22 -10.20 6.39 4.29
C ILE A 22 -9.36 7.00 5.41
N VAL A 23 -8.36 6.26 5.91
CA VAL A 23 -7.46 6.75 6.96
C VAL A 23 -6.67 7.98 6.48
N MET A 24 -6.28 8.03 5.22
CA MET A 24 -5.61 9.20 4.63
C MET A 24 -6.52 10.44 4.66
N VAL A 25 -7.80 10.29 4.31
CA VAL A 25 -8.78 11.40 4.42
C VAL A 25 -8.93 11.85 5.87
N LEU A 26 -9.03 10.90 6.82
CA LEU A 26 -9.11 11.21 8.25
C LEU A 26 -7.85 11.94 8.73
N MET A 27 -6.66 11.57 8.26
CA MET A 27 -5.42 12.27 8.58
C MET A 27 -5.45 13.72 8.07
N ILE A 28 -5.89 13.95 6.84
CA ILE A 28 -6.02 15.31 6.27
C ILE A 28 -6.98 16.15 7.11
N LEU A 29 -8.13 15.60 7.50
CA LEU A 29 -9.10 16.29 8.34
C LEU A 29 -8.53 16.59 9.73
N ASN A 30 -7.77 15.67 10.33
CA ASN A 30 -7.12 15.86 11.62
C ASN A 30 -6.10 17.02 11.57
N VAL A 31 -5.23 17.03 10.55
CA VAL A 31 -4.23 18.09 10.34
C VAL A 31 -4.93 19.43 10.12
N PHE A 32 -5.96 19.46 9.27
CA PHE A 32 -6.74 20.67 9.00
C PHE A 32 -7.37 21.24 10.29
N TYR A 33 -7.97 20.37 11.11
CA TYR A 33 -8.54 20.75 12.40
C TYR A 33 -7.48 21.31 13.35
N ASP A 34 -6.33 20.62 13.51
CA ASP A 34 -5.26 21.07 14.41
C ASP A 34 -4.69 22.44 13.98
N VAL A 35 -4.51 22.65 12.67
CA VAL A 35 -4.05 23.93 12.12
C VAL A 35 -5.04 25.05 12.43
N ILE A 36 -6.35 24.84 12.22
CA ILE A 36 -7.37 25.86 12.55
C ILE A 36 -7.36 26.17 14.04
N MET A 37 -7.38 25.16 14.90
CA MET A 37 -7.40 25.35 16.35
C MET A 37 -6.16 26.11 16.83
N ARG A 38 -5.00 25.82 16.26
CA ARG A 38 -3.74 26.45 16.63
C ARG A 38 -3.66 27.90 16.19
N TYR A 39 -4.06 28.22 14.96
CA TYR A 39 -3.87 29.57 14.41
C TYR A 39 -5.03 30.51 14.71
N PHE A 40 -6.28 30.04 14.66
CA PHE A 40 -7.45 30.88 14.88
C PHE A 40 -7.86 30.94 16.37
N PHE A 41 -7.78 29.81 17.06
CA PHE A 41 -8.20 29.74 18.46
C PHE A 41 -7.06 29.78 19.47
N ARG A 42 -5.80 29.77 18.98
CA ARG A 42 -4.58 29.73 19.81
C ARG A 42 -4.59 28.55 20.81
N SER A 43 -5.25 27.48 20.47
CA SER A 43 -5.42 26.28 21.30
C SER A 43 -4.83 25.09 20.52
N GLY A 44 -3.62 24.68 20.87
CA GLY A 44 -2.99 23.47 20.34
C GLY A 44 -3.26 22.26 21.25
N SER A 45 -3.43 21.08 20.67
CA SER A 45 -3.55 19.82 21.41
C SER A 45 -2.42 18.86 21.01
N ILE A 46 -1.63 18.43 21.99
CA ILE A 46 -0.57 17.45 21.79
C ILE A 46 -1.17 16.11 21.31
N ALA A 47 -2.34 15.73 21.86
CA ALA A 47 -3.03 14.51 21.43
C ALA A 47 -3.42 14.54 19.93
N MET A 48 -3.82 15.70 19.38
CA MET A 48 -4.15 15.82 17.95
C MET A 48 -2.90 15.70 17.06
N GLN A 49 -1.77 16.26 17.50
CA GLN A 49 -0.49 16.11 16.79
C GLN A 49 0.01 14.66 16.83
N GLU A 50 -0.11 13.98 17.97
CA GLU A 50 0.22 12.57 18.06
C GLU A 50 -0.72 11.68 17.24
N MET A 51 -2.01 12.02 17.16
CA MET A 51 -2.95 11.32 16.29
C MET A 51 -2.56 11.41 14.82
N GLU A 52 -1.99 12.55 14.38
CA GLU A 52 -1.46 12.68 13.03
C GLU A 52 -0.36 11.62 12.74
N TRP A 53 0.62 11.48 13.64
CA TRP A 53 1.66 10.46 13.52
C TRP A 53 1.11 9.03 13.55
N HIS A 54 0.09 8.79 14.36
CA HIS A 54 -0.58 7.49 14.44
C HIS A 54 -1.30 7.16 13.14
N LEU A 55 -2.09 8.09 12.58
CA LEU A 55 -2.79 7.90 11.30
C LEU A 55 -1.79 7.72 10.15
N PHE A 56 -0.69 8.49 10.14
CA PHE A 56 0.39 8.32 9.18
C PHE A 56 1.03 6.94 9.25
N SER A 57 1.27 6.44 10.46
CA SER A 57 1.79 5.07 10.66
C SER A 57 0.83 4.01 10.11
N VAL A 58 -0.49 4.16 10.31
CA VAL A 58 -1.50 3.26 9.73
C VAL A 58 -1.43 3.26 8.21
N ILE A 59 -1.34 4.46 7.59
CA ILE A 59 -1.30 4.61 6.13
C ILE A 59 -0.08 3.89 5.55
N ILE A 60 1.11 4.10 6.13
CA ILE A 60 2.33 3.47 5.64
C ILE A 60 2.26 1.95 5.84
N LEU A 61 1.94 1.49 7.05
CA LEU A 61 1.97 0.07 7.39
C LEU A 61 0.94 -0.75 6.61
N LEU A 62 -0.29 -0.26 6.44
CA LEU A 62 -1.30 -0.95 5.63
C LEU A 62 -1.03 -0.76 4.13
N GLY A 63 -0.55 0.41 3.74
CA GLY A 63 -0.25 0.75 2.35
C GLY A 63 0.78 -0.17 1.70
N ILE A 64 1.77 -0.67 2.45
CA ILE A 64 2.78 -1.61 1.93
C ILE A 64 2.15 -2.83 1.26
N SER A 65 1.10 -3.41 1.87
CA SER A 65 0.39 -4.56 1.32
C SER A 65 -0.33 -4.24 0.01
N TYR A 66 -0.98 -3.09 -0.07
CA TYR A 66 -1.66 -2.63 -1.29
C TYR A 66 -0.65 -2.29 -2.40
N THR A 67 0.45 -1.60 -2.05
CA THR A 67 1.52 -1.25 -2.99
C THR A 67 2.15 -2.50 -3.61
N LEU A 68 2.31 -3.59 -2.84
CA LEU A 68 2.81 -4.85 -3.38
C LEU A 68 1.86 -5.45 -4.43
N LYS A 69 0.55 -5.43 -4.17
CA LYS A 69 -0.47 -5.93 -5.12
C LYS A 69 -0.44 -5.15 -6.43
N GLU A 70 -0.32 -3.81 -6.35
CA GLU A 70 -0.28 -2.92 -7.52
C GLU A 70 1.09 -2.89 -8.22
N ASP A 71 2.06 -3.69 -7.73
CA ASP A 71 3.42 -3.72 -8.28
C ASP A 71 4.13 -2.36 -8.22
N GLY A 72 3.69 -1.48 -7.30
CA GLY A 72 4.11 -0.09 -7.16
C GLY A 72 5.44 0.12 -6.40
N HIS A 73 6.23 -0.93 -6.18
CA HIS A 73 7.53 -0.78 -5.52
C HIS A 73 8.57 -0.19 -6.48
N VAL A 74 9.39 0.71 -5.95
CA VAL A 74 10.49 1.33 -6.71
C VAL A 74 11.49 0.25 -7.16
N ARG A 75 11.78 0.22 -8.46
CA ARG A 75 12.74 -0.70 -9.10
C ARG A 75 13.57 0.09 -10.12
N VAL A 76 14.59 -0.59 -10.65
CA VAL A 76 15.36 -0.07 -11.79
C VAL A 76 14.60 -0.43 -13.07
N ASP A 77 13.59 0.34 -13.41
CA ASP A 77 12.68 0.08 -14.55
C ASP A 77 13.42 0.05 -15.88
N LEU A 78 14.48 0.83 -16.03
CA LEU A 78 15.31 0.88 -17.23
C LEU A 78 15.82 -0.52 -17.66
N ILE A 79 16.14 -1.39 -16.70
CA ILE A 79 16.59 -2.76 -16.97
C ILE A 79 15.39 -3.72 -16.96
N TYR A 80 14.47 -3.53 -15.99
CA TYR A 80 13.34 -4.43 -15.80
C TYR A 80 12.40 -4.43 -17.01
N ASP A 81 12.10 -3.28 -17.60
CA ASP A 81 11.17 -3.16 -18.72
C ASP A 81 11.68 -3.81 -20.02
N THR A 82 12.99 -3.96 -20.18
CA THR A 82 13.57 -4.67 -21.33
C THR A 82 13.42 -6.19 -21.24
N LEU A 83 13.01 -6.73 -20.09
CA LEU A 83 12.90 -8.17 -19.86
C LEU A 83 11.56 -8.71 -20.39
N SER A 84 11.60 -9.97 -20.88
CA SER A 84 10.37 -10.69 -21.22
C SER A 84 9.50 -10.97 -19.98
N ASP A 85 8.18 -11.08 -20.15
CA ASP A 85 7.21 -11.30 -19.07
C ASP A 85 7.56 -12.50 -18.17
N LYS A 86 8.07 -13.58 -18.76
CA LYS A 86 8.53 -14.75 -18.00
C LYS A 86 9.70 -14.43 -17.08
N LYS A 87 10.66 -13.62 -17.55
CA LYS A 87 11.82 -13.22 -16.73
C LYS A 87 11.40 -12.28 -15.63
N LYS A 88 10.50 -11.32 -15.91
CA LYS A 88 9.89 -10.43 -14.91
C LYS A 88 9.20 -11.25 -13.82
N ALA A 89 8.37 -12.23 -14.21
CA ALA A 89 7.68 -13.09 -13.26
C ALA A 89 8.64 -13.90 -12.37
N ILE A 90 9.74 -14.43 -12.92
CA ILE A 90 10.75 -15.15 -12.14
C ILE A 90 11.42 -14.21 -11.12
N ILE A 91 11.83 -13.02 -11.54
CA ILE A 91 12.46 -12.03 -10.65
C ILE A 91 11.51 -11.66 -9.51
N ASN A 92 10.23 -11.40 -9.81
CA ASN A 92 9.22 -11.08 -8.82
C ASN A 92 9.02 -12.24 -7.81
N MET A 93 8.90 -13.48 -8.30
CA MET A 93 8.76 -14.65 -7.42
C MET A 93 9.99 -14.85 -6.52
N LEU A 94 11.20 -14.68 -7.05
CA LEU A 94 12.43 -14.74 -6.25
C LEU A 94 12.49 -13.61 -5.22
N GLY A 95 12.08 -12.39 -5.61
CA GLY A 95 11.97 -11.25 -4.71
C GLY A 95 11.02 -11.52 -3.53
N VAL A 96 9.87 -12.13 -3.80
CA VAL A 96 8.93 -12.53 -2.73
C VAL A 96 9.58 -13.53 -1.77
N VAL A 97 10.18 -14.59 -2.30
CA VAL A 97 10.68 -15.70 -1.47
C VAL A 97 11.92 -15.32 -0.67
N PHE A 98 12.86 -14.60 -1.27
CA PHE A 98 14.16 -14.31 -0.65
C PHE A 98 14.22 -12.98 0.09
N PHE A 99 13.34 -12.03 -0.21
CA PHE A 99 13.36 -10.71 0.43
C PHE A 99 12.08 -10.42 1.20
N ILE A 100 10.92 -10.43 0.54
CA ILE A 100 9.68 -9.98 1.17
C ILE A 100 9.28 -10.91 2.30
N LEU A 101 9.17 -12.22 2.07
CA LEU A 101 8.75 -13.18 3.07
C LEU A 101 9.70 -13.27 4.28
N PRO A 102 11.03 -13.38 4.12
CA PRO A 102 11.93 -13.42 5.27
C PRO A 102 11.86 -12.15 6.12
N ILE A 103 11.84 -10.96 5.49
CA ILE A 103 11.73 -9.69 6.20
C ILE A 103 10.38 -9.57 6.90
N ALA A 104 9.28 -9.93 6.22
CA ALA A 104 7.95 -9.86 6.79
C ALA A 104 7.77 -10.81 7.99
N LEU A 105 8.32 -12.01 7.92
CA LEU A 105 8.33 -12.96 9.04
C LEU A 105 9.17 -12.43 10.21
N LEU A 106 10.38 -11.94 9.91
CA LEU A 106 11.30 -11.42 10.94
C LEU A 106 10.66 -10.25 11.69
N ILE A 107 10.11 -9.27 10.99
CA ILE A 107 9.51 -8.09 11.62
C ILE A 107 8.15 -8.46 12.24
N GLY A 108 7.32 -9.24 11.54
CA GLY A 108 6.00 -9.65 12.03
C GLY A 108 6.08 -10.36 13.37
N PHE A 109 6.94 -11.38 13.50
CA PHE A 109 7.13 -12.09 14.76
C PHE A 109 7.98 -11.32 15.77
N GLY A 110 9.07 -10.69 15.31
CA GLY A 110 9.98 -9.94 16.20
C GLY A 110 9.34 -8.71 16.85
N SER A 111 8.27 -8.16 16.28
CA SER A 111 7.55 -7.02 16.87
C SER A 111 6.48 -7.41 17.89
N ILE A 112 6.16 -8.70 18.06
CA ILE A 112 5.13 -9.15 19.00
C ILE A 112 5.54 -8.82 20.45
N ASP A 113 6.76 -9.14 20.85
CA ASP A 113 7.27 -8.86 22.20
C ASP A 113 7.27 -7.34 22.48
N TYR A 114 7.61 -6.53 21.49
CA TYR A 114 7.55 -5.07 21.58
C TYR A 114 6.14 -4.53 21.87
N VAL A 115 5.11 -5.17 21.31
CA VAL A 115 3.70 -4.83 21.59
C VAL A 115 3.30 -5.30 22.98
N ILE A 116 3.69 -6.52 23.38
CA ILE A 116 3.39 -7.09 24.69
C ILE A 116 4.02 -6.23 25.80
N GLU A 117 5.28 -5.83 25.65
CA GLU A 117 5.97 -4.97 26.60
C GLU A 117 5.26 -3.60 26.74
N ALA A 118 4.86 -2.97 25.62
CA ALA A 118 4.13 -1.70 25.64
C ALA A 118 2.76 -1.84 26.33
N TYR A 119 2.08 -2.97 26.16
CA TYR A 119 0.82 -3.27 26.85
C TYR A 119 1.02 -3.48 28.35
N GLN A 120 1.99 -4.29 28.76
CA GLN A 120 2.27 -4.63 30.15
C GLN A 120 2.77 -3.42 30.94
N SER A 121 3.59 -2.57 30.33
CA SER A 121 4.09 -1.35 30.96
C SER A 121 3.05 -0.23 31.03
N GLY A 122 1.90 -0.37 30.33
CA GLY A 122 0.90 0.69 30.23
C GLY A 122 1.47 1.94 29.53
N GLU A 123 2.31 1.75 28.52
CA GLU A 123 3.05 2.83 27.85
C GLU A 123 2.15 3.95 27.37
N GLN A 124 2.49 5.16 27.76
CA GLN A 124 1.81 6.40 27.40
C GLN A 124 2.76 7.37 26.73
N SER A 125 2.23 8.46 26.18
CA SER A 125 3.05 9.55 25.68
C SER A 125 3.90 10.17 26.79
N GLY A 126 5.16 10.54 26.45
CA GLY A 126 6.02 11.31 27.33
C GLY A 126 5.60 12.77 27.45
N ASP A 127 4.75 13.27 26.54
CA ASP A 127 4.32 14.65 26.50
C ASP A 127 3.03 14.87 27.31
N PRO A 128 2.96 15.92 28.16
CA PRO A 128 1.76 16.25 28.92
C PRO A 128 0.57 16.50 27.99
N GLY A 129 -0.51 15.72 28.15
CA GLY A 129 -1.70 15.81 27.30
C GLY A 129 -1.64 15.01 26.00
N GLY A 130 -0.60 14.18 25.82
CA GLY A 130 -0.48 13.22 24.72
C GLY A 130 -1.40 12.01 24.86
N LEU A 131 -1.37 11.13 23.86
CA LEU A 131 -2.23 9.96 23.80
C LEU A 131 -1.73 8.85 24.71
N THR A 132 -2.69 8.13 25.29
CA THR A 132 -2.47 6.91 26.07
C THR A 132 -2.55 5.67 25.18
N ASN A 133 -2.22 4.49 25.75
CA ASN A 133 -2.35 3.19 25.07
C ASN A 133 -1.53 3.07 23.76
N ARG A 134 -0.27 3.45 23.79
CA ARG A 134 0.64 3.37 22.62
C ARG A 134 0.76 1.97 22.04
N TRP A 135 0.46 0.93 22.80
CA TRP A 135 0.44 -0.46 22.33
C TRP A 135 -0.51 -0.68 21.14
N LEU A 136 -1.60 0.11 21.03
CA LEU A 136 -2.55 0.02 19.91
C LEU A 136 -1.86 0.33 18.57
N VAL A 137 -1.10 1.42 18.51
CA VAL A 137 -0.37 1.80 17.29
C VAL A 137 0.78 0.83 17.03
N LYS A 138 1.47 0.40 18.07
CA LYS A 138 2.53 -0.62 17.95
C LYS A 138 1.99 -1.95 17.41
N SER A 139 0.77 -2.34 17.77
CA SER A 139 0.14 -3.57 17.27
C SER A 139 -0.12 -3.58 15.76
N LEU A 140 -0.15 -2.41 15.13
CA LEU A 140 -0.24 -2.32 13.68
C LEU A 140 1.01 -2.84 12.97
N ILE A 141 2.18 -2.87 13.65
CA ILE A 141 3.41 -3.39 13.06
C ILE A 141 3.27 -4.89 12.74
N PRO A 142 3.08 -5.80 13.73
CA PRO A 142 2.91 -7.20 13.42
C PRO A 142 1.70 -7.46 12.52
N LEU A 143 0.58 -6.74 12.73
CA LEU A 143 -0.62 -6.87 11.91
C LEU A 143 -0.32 -6.60 10.42
N SER A 144 0.35 -5.48 10.11
CA SER A 144 0.66 -5.10 8.73
C SER A 144 1.61 -6.07 8.05
N PHE A 145 2.60 -6.60 8.78
CA PHE A 145 3.52 -7.59 8.22
C PHE A 145 2.86 -8.95 8.00
N PHE A 146 1.89 -9.35 8.84
CA PHE A 146 1.05 -10.52 8.55
C PHE A 146 0.14 -10.31 7.33
N LEU A 147 -0.44 -9.12 7.17
CA LEU A 147 -1.18 -8.77 5.96
C LEU A 147 -0.28 -8.78 4.72
N LEU A 148 0.96 -8.29 4.85
CA LEU A 148 1.97 -8.33 3.79
C LEU A 148 2.31 -9.78 3.39
N ILE A 149 2.42 -10.70 4.33
CA ILE A 149 2.64 -12.14 4.02
C ILE A 149 1.47 -12.68 3.17
N ILE A 150 0.23 -12.38 3.56
CA ILE A 150 -0.96 -12.82 2.82
C ILE A 150 -0.96 -12.25 1.40
N THR A 151 -0.70 -10.95 1.25
CA THR A 151 -0.65 -10.30 -0.08
C THR A 151 0.53 -10.76 -0.91
N SER A 152 1.67 -11.11 -0.28
CA SER A 152 2.84 -11.68 -0.96
C SER A 152 2.54 -13.04 -1.59
N ILE A 153 1.73 -13.86 -0.94
CA ILE A 153 1.25 -15.13 -1.51
C ILE A 153 0.40 -14.86 -2.76
N GLY A 154 -0.50 -13.87 -2.69
CA GLY A 154 -1.31 -13.45 -3.85
C GLY A 154 -0.44 -12.96 -5.00
N PHE A 155 0.53 -12.11 -4.72
CA PHE A 155 1.48 -11.59 -5.71
C PHE A 155 2.35 -12.70 -6.33
N PHE A 156 2.76 -13.68 -5.54
CA PHE A 156 3.47 -14.86 -6.03
C PHE A 156 2.59 -15.68 -6.99
N ILE A 157 1.31 -15.93 -6.64
CA ILE A 157 0.37 -16.66 -7.49
C ILE A 157 0.13 -15.91 -8.80
N LYS A 158 -0.02 -14.58 -8.76
CA LYS A 158 -0.16 -13.71 -9.94
C LYS A 158 1.02 -13.91 -10.89
N ASN A 159 2.26 -13.79 -10.39
CA ASN A 159 3.46 -14.00 -11.19
C ASN A 159 3.61 -15.45 -11.70
N LEU A 160 3.16 -16.44 -10.94
CA LEU A 160 3.13 -17.83 -11.40
C LEU A 160 2.13 -18.02 -12.57
N ASN A 161 1.00 -17.31 -12.58
CA ASN A 161 0.06 -17.33 -13.70
C ASN A 161 0.64 -16.66 -14.95
N VAL A 162 1.38 -15.56 -14.79
CA VAL A 162 2.12 -14.90 -15.87
C VAL A 162 3.19 -15.85 -16.44
N PHE A 163 3.96 -16.51 -15.58
CA PHE A 163 5.00 -17.47 -16.01
C PHE A 163 4.39 -18.63 -16.83
N LYS A 164 3.20 -19.09 -16.46
CA LYS A 164 2.43 -20.11 -17.19
C LYS A 164 1.76 -19.58 -18.47
N GLY A 165 1.88 -18.29 -18.78
CA GLY A 165 1.29 -17.68 -19.97
C GLY A 165 -0.22 -17.50 -19.91
N LEU A 166 -0.82 -17.46 -18.70
CA LEU A 166 -2.26 -17.27 -18.53
C LEU A 166 -2.68 -15.81 -18.74
N HIS A 167 -1.81 -14.85 -18.46
CA HIS A 167 -1.94 -13.43 -18.80
C HIS A 167 -0.58 -12.73 -18.79
N PRO A 168 -0.42 -11.61 -19.53
CA PRO A 168 0.81 -10.82 -19.51
C PRO A 168 1.01 -10.13 -18.16
N VAL A 169 2.24 -9.71 -17.87
CA VAL A 169 2.53 -8.80 -16.73
C VAL A 169 1.79 -7.50 -16.96
N ALA A 170 1.08 -7.01 -15.94
CA ALA A 170 0.46 -5.68 -16.04
C ALA A 170 1.55 -4.63 -16.34
N PRO A 171 1.35 -3.75 -17.33
CA PRO A 171 2.28 -2.66 -17.57
C PRO A 171 2.42 -1.81 -16.30
N HIS A 172 3.64 -1.32 -16.06
CA HIS A 172 3.92 -0.47 -14.90
C HIS A 172 2.98 0.75 -14.93
N MET A 173 2.40 1.14 -13.80
CA MET A 173 1.37 2.19 -13.70
C MET A 173 1.74 3.50 -14.41
N VAL A 174 3.04 3.84 -14.48
CA VAL A 174 3.50 5.07 -15.14
C VAL A 174 3.29 5.04 -16.66
N ASN A 175 3.44 3.88 -17.30
CA ASN A 175 3.23 3.75 -18.74
C ASN A 175 1.77 3.41 -19.09
N GLY A 176 1.09 2.64 -18.24
CA GLY A 176 -0.30 2.25 -18.47
C GLY A 176 -1.27 3.42 -18.47
N ASP A 177 -1.08 4.40 -17.59
CA ASP A 177 -1.90 5.62 -17.57
C ASP A 177 -1.63 6.52 -18.78
N ILE A 178 -0.37 6.59 -19.24
CA ILE A 178 0.00 7.37 -20.42
C ILE A 178 -0.54 6.70 -21.70
N ASP A 179 -0.41 5.40 -21.85
CA ASP A 179 -0.92 4.64 -22.99
C ASP A 179 -2.45 4.71 -23.04
N HIS A 180 -3.13 4.63 -21.89
CA HIS A 180 -4.59 4.79 -21.81
C HIS A 180 -5.03 6.21 -22.19
N MET A 181 -4.30 7.24 -21.76
CA MET A 181 -4.56 8.63 -22.16
C MET A 181 -4.29 8.86 -23.64
N ILE A 182 -3.24 8.26 -24.21
CA ILE A 182 -2.94 8.32 -25.64
C ILE A 182 -4.06 7.68 -26.46
N ASP A 183 -4.55 6.50 -26.04
CA ASP A 183 -5.67 5.83 -26.70
C ASP A 183 -6.98 6.61 -26.59
N GLU A 184 -7.25 7.29 -25.47
CA GLU A 184 -8.41 8.19 -25.34
C GLU A 184 -8.29 9.41 -26.24
N VAL A 185 -7.11 10.03 -26.30
CA VAL A 185 -6.85 11.17 -27.18
C VAL A 185 -7.04 10.79 -28.66
N HIS A 186 -6.52 9.63 -29.08
CA HIS A 186 -6.71 9.15 -30.46
C HIS A 186 -8.19 8.87 -30.76
N LYS A 187 -8.97 8.30 -29.85
CA LYS A 187 -10.41 8.09 -30.02
C LYS A 187 -11.17 9.42 -30.16
N LEU A 188 -10.80 10.40 -29.32
CA LEU A 188 -11.41 11.73 -29.40
C LEU A 188 -11.10 12.42 -30.71
N ASP A 189 -9.87 12.30 -31.22
CA ASP A 189 -9.44 12.86 -32.51
C ASP A 189 -10.19 12.22 -33.69
N ASP A 190 -10.32 10.89 -33.71
CA ASP A 190 -11.11 10.15 -34.69
C ASP A 190 -12.60 10.53 -34.67
N ASP A 191 -13.18 10.78 -33.49
CA ASP A 191 -14.58 11.21 -33.37
C ASP A 191 -14.79 12.67 -33.82
N LEU A 192 -13.80 13.54 -33.64
CA LEU A 192 -13.83 14.92 -34.15
C LEU A 192 -13.74 14.96 -35.67
N HIS A 193 -12.86 14.17 -36.29
CA HIS A 193 -12.75 14.08 -37.75
C HIS A 193 -14.02 13.50 -38.39
N LYS A 194 -14.68 12.52 -37.77
CA LYS A 194 -15.96 11.98 -38.25
C LYS A 194 -17.14 12.97 -38.15
N LYS A 195 -17.07 13.96 -37.24
CA LYS A 195 -18.10 15.02 -37.13
C LYS A 195 -17.86 16.22 -37.99
N GLY A 196 -16.60 16.44 -38.46
CA GLY A 196 -16.24 17.53 -39.36
C GLY A 196 -16.59 17.28 -40.84
N ASP A 197 -16.79 16.00 -41.22
CA ASP A 197 -17.14 15.59 -42.59
C ASP A 197 -18.65 15.45 -42.82
N LYS A 198 -19.48 15.97 -41.93
CA LYS A 198 -20.94 16.07 -42.08
C LYS A 198 -21.38 17.53 -42.09
#